data_883621dc8047882032902535b5de4b83
#
_entry.id   883621dc8047882032902535b5de4b83
#
_cell.length_a   1.000
_cell.length_b   1.000
_cell.length_c   1.000
_cell.angle_alpha   90.00
_cell.angle_beta   90.00
_cell.angle_gamma   90.00
#
_symmetry.space_group_name_H-M   'P 1'
#
loop_
_entity.id
_entity.type
_entity.pdbx_description
1 polymer ?
#
loop_
_entity_poly.entity_id
_entity_poly.type
_entity_poly.pdbx_seq_one_letter_code
_entity_poly.pdbx_strand_id
1 'polypeptide(L)'
;WLEMMEEDVREELSGTFLEHAPLVKVSAATGAGLDDLVKEIEHQTRDEVVQKDIHTIPRLPIDRVFTLSGFGTIITGTLVSGTITKEDTLQMYPVGKECKIRSIQVHGEDKKECYAGQRVAINLSNVKKKEIKRGCVLAPPNSMKNTDLLDVKLNVLDSSVRILTNHTRLHFFTGTSEVLCRAVLLDKEEIGPGESGYVQLRMEEEVAVRRGDKFVVRFYSPMETIGGGVVLEPNPK
;
A
#
# COMPACT_ATOMS: atom_id res chain seq x y z
N TRP A 1 -19.83 16.81 -26.16
CA TRP A 1 -18.89 15.71 -25.95
C TRP A 1 -18.33 15.68 -24.52
N LEU A 2 -17.87 16.80 -23.95
CA LEU A 2 -17.36 16.89 -22.57
C LEU A 2 -18.46 16.56 -21.53
N GLU A 3 -19.70 17.01 -21.75
CA GLU A 3 -20.82 16.71 -20.85
C GLU A 3 -21.16 15.21 -20.88
N MET A 4 -21.20 14.61 -22.04
CA MET A 4 -21.41 13.16 -22.20
C MET A 4 -20.31 12.35 -21.48
N MET A 5 -19.04 12.74 -21.62
CA MET A 5 -17.95 12.09 -20.90
C MET A 5 -18.04 12.27 -19.37
N GLU A 6 -18.58 13.39 -18.89
CA GLU A 6 -18.83 13.58 -17.47
C GLU A 6 -19.92 12.64 -16.95
N GLU A 7 -21.01 12.48 -17.72
CA GLU A 7 -22.08 11.53 -17.41
C GLU A 7 -21.54 10.09 -17.36
N ASP A 8 -20.76 9.67 -18.36
CA ASP A 8 -20.13 8.34 -18.40
C ASP A 8 -19.25 8.09 -17.17
N VAL A 9 -18.44 9.09 -16.77
CA VAL A 9 -17.59 9.00 -15.57
C VAL A 9 -18.44 8.91 -14.30
N ARG A 10 -19.54 9.66 -14.19
CA ARG A 10 -20.46 9.61 -13.05
C ARG A 10 -21.14 8.27 -12.94
N GLU A 11 -21.57 7.70 -14.07
CA GLU A 11 -22.17 6.37 -14.11
C GLU A 11 -21.19 5.29 -13.64
N GLU A 12 -19.94 5.32 -14.12
CA GLU A 12 -18.90 4.36 -13.72
C GLU A 12 -18.53 4.47 -12.23
N LEU A 13 -18.61 5.66 -11.64
CA LEU A 13 -18.31 5.88 -10.23
C LEU A 13 -19.50 5.65 -9.29
N SER A 14 -20.70 5.44 -9.82
CA SER A 14 -21.90 5.21 -9.03
C SER A 14 -21.77 3.98 -8.13
N GLY A 15 -22.24 4.07 -6.89
CA GLY A 15 -22.11 3.02 -5.87
C GLY A 15 -20.70 2.85 -5.29
N THR A 16 -19.71 3.65 -5.73
CA THR A 16 -18.36 3.66 -5.17
C THR A 16 -18.19 4.82 -4.18
N PHE A 17 -17.09 4.82 -3.42
CA PHE A 17 -16.75 5.94 -2.54
C PHE A 17 -16.40 7.25 -3.29
N LEU A 18 -16.27 7.19 -4.62
CA LEU A 18 -16.03 8.35 -5.50
C LEU A 18 -17.30 8.89 -6.15
N GLU A 19 -18.46 8.33 -5.90
CA GLU A 19 -19.74 8.74 -6.52
C GLU A 19 -20.00 10.26 -6.44
N HIS A 20 -19.69 10.84 -5.28
CA HIS A 20 -19.88 12.28 -5.04
C HIS A 20 -18.57 13.08 -5.11
N ALA A 21 -17.47 12.47 -5.61
CA ALA A 21 -16.20 13.16 -5.73
C ALA A 21 -16.30 14.34 -6.72
N PRO A 22 -15.63 15.48 -6.44
CA PRO A 22 -15.60 16.60 -7.36
C PRO A 22 -14.91 16.22 -8.67
N LEU A 23 -15.46 16.70 -9.78
CA LEU A 23 -14.97 16.48 -11.13
C LEU A 23 -14.50 17.84 -11.71
N VAL A 24 -13.20 17.94 -12.02
CA VAL A 24 -12.62 19.16 -12.58
C VAL A 24 -12.10 18.89 -13.99
N LYS A 25 -12.63 19.63 -14.96
CA LYS A 25 -12.21 19.54 -16.36
C LYS A 25 -11.00 20.42 -16.60
N VAL A 26 -9.91 19.84 -17.06
CA VAL A 26 -8.64 20.56 -17.29
C VAL A 26 -8.06 20.30 -18.68
N SER A 27 -7.36 21.29 -19.18
CA SER A 27 -6.55 21.16 -20.40
C SER A 27 -5.13 21.65 -20.14
N ALA A 28 -4.16 20.75 -20.08
CA ALA A 28 -2.75 21.13 -19.94
C ALA A 28 -2.22 21.95 -21.11
N ALA A 29 -2.79 21.78 -22.32
CA ALA A 29 -2.37 22.51 -23.52
C ALA A 29 -2.81 23.97 -23.53
N THR A 30 -4.01 24.27 -23.00
CA THR A 30 -4.58 25.62 -23.00
C THR A 30 -4.57 26.31 -21.66
N GLY A 31 -4.33 25.57 -20.56
CA GLY A 31 -4.43 26.07 -19.19
C GLY A 31 -5.88 26.15 -18.67
N ALA A 32 -6.88 25.78 -19.49
CA ALA A 32 -8.28 25.83 -19.05
C ALA A 32 -8.52 24.92 -17.85
N GLY A 33 -9.25 25.42 -16.84
CA GLY A 33 -9.62 24.70 -15.62
C GLY A 33 -8.49 24.48 -14.60
N LEU A 34 -7.27 24.97 -14.84
CA LEU A 34 -6.17 24.79 -13.88
C LEU A 34 -6.41 25.52 -12.57
N ASP A 35 -6.98 26.72 -12.62
CA ASP A 35 -7.30 27.49 -11.39
C ASP A 35 -8.36 26.78 -10.55
N ASP A 36 -9.34 26.15 -11.18
CA ASP A 36 -10.38 25.40 -10.49
C ASP A 36 -9.82 24.09 -9.89
N LEU A 37 -8.90 23.42 -10.60
CA LEU A 37 -8.16 22.29 -10.05
C LEU A 37 -7.35 22.68 -8.82
N VAL A 38 -6.63 23.83 -8.85
CA VAL A 38 -5.85 24.31 -7.71
C VAL A 38 -6.76 24.61 -6.52
N LYS A 39 -7.89 25.29 -6.72
CA LYS A 39 -8.87 25.57 -5.66
C LYS A 39 -9.41 24.26 -5.05
N GLU A 40 -9.73 23.28 -5.88
CA GLU A 40 -10.23 22.00 -5.40
C GLU A 40 -9.17 21.24 -4.60
N ILE A 41 -7.91 21.21 -5.05
CA ILE A 41 -6.79 20.64 -4.30
C ILE A 41 -6.61 21.36 -2.95
N GLU A 42 -6.69 22.70 -2.91
CA GLU A 42 -6.60 23.48 -1.67
C GLU A 42 -7.75 23.13 -0.72
N HIS A 43 -8.98 23.01 -1.22
CA HIS A 43 -10.14 22.62 -0.43
C HIS A 43 -9.95 21.21 0.15
N GLN A 44 -9.65 20.22 -0.66
CA GLN A 44 -9.44 18.85 -0.23
C GLN A 44 -8.30 18.73 0.79
N THR A 45 -7.19 19.41 0.57
CA THR A 45 -6.03 19.35 1.48
C THR A 45 -6.25 20.08 2.80
N ARG A 46 -7.12 21.08 2.84
CA ARG A 46 -7.42 21.83 4.06
C ARG A 46 -8.48 21.15 4.93
N ASP A 47 -9.53 20.67 4.31
CA ASP A 47 -10.77 20.30 4.99
C ASP A 47 -10.98 18.77 5.10
N GLU A 48 -10.44 17.98 4.14
CA GLU A 48 -10.73 16.56 4.01
C GLU A 48 -9.53 15.63 4.38
N VAL A 49 -8.30 16.17 4.39
CA VAL A 49 -7.13 15.32 4.65
C VAL A 49 -6.99 15.00 6.14
N VAL A 50 -7.13 13.74 6.47
CA VAL A 50 -6.77 13.22 7.80
C VAL A 50 -5.25 13.21 7.94
N GLN A 51 -4.74 13.99 8.89
CA GLN A 51 -3.31 14.01 9.19
C GLN A 51 -2.84 12.62 9.63
N LYS A 52 -1.73 12.17 9.04
CA LYS A 52 -1.09 10.92 9.44
C LYS A 52 -0.48 11.05 10.83
N ASP A 53 -0.56 9.98 11.61
CA ASP A 53 0.02 9.97 12.95
C ASP A 53 1.56 9.85 12.86
N ILE A 54 2.23 10.93 13.26
CA ILE A 54 3.69 11.06 13.27
C ILE A 54 4.33 10.54 14.57
N HIS A 55 3.53 10.23 15.60
CA HIS A 55 3.99 9.80 16.91
C HIS A 55 3.95 8.28 17.10
N THR A 56 3.36 7.56 16.18
CA THR A 56 3.33 6.10 16.20
C THR A 56 4.63 5.50 15.69
N ILE A 57 4.75 4.18 15.77
CA ILE A 57 5.90 3.42 15.26
C ILE A 57 6.07 3.66 13.75
N PRO A 58 7.22 4.14 13.31
CA PRO A 58 7.48 4.41 11.89
C PRO A 58 7.42 3.13 11.06
N ARG A 59 6.89 3.29 9.82
CA ARG A 59 6.78 2.21 8.87
C ARG A 59 6.87 2.73 7.44
N LEU A 60 7.88 2.26 6.71
CA LEU A 60 8.17 2.66 5.33
C LEU A 60 8.14 1.46 4.40
N PRO A 61 7.04 1.19 3.69
CA PRO A 61 7.03 0.24 2.58
C PRO A 61 7.94 0.71 1.44
N ILE A 62 8.83 -0.17 0.99
CA ILE A 62 9.84 0.14 -0.03
C ILE A 62 9.27 -0.11 -1.41
N ASP A 63 9.23 0.91 -2.27
CA ASP A 63 8.73 0.81 -3.64
C ASP A 63 9.84 0.71 -4.69
N ARG A 64 11.03 1.28 -4.42
CA ARG A 64 12.17 1.22 -5.33
C ARG A 64 13.47 1.06 -4.56
N VAL A 65 14.41 0.36 -5.19
CA VAL A 65 15.78 0.18 -4.69
C VAL A 65 16.76 0.44 -5.83
N PHE A 66 17.70 1.32 -5.61
CA PHE A 66 18.75 1.61 -6.58
C PHE A 66 20.11 1.87 -5.90
N THR A 67 21.16 1.83 -6.67
CA THR A 67 22.51 2.11 -6.20
C THR A 67 23.04 3.33 -6.95
N LEU A 68 23.55 4.31 -6.22
CA LEU A 68 24.29 5.42 -6.78
C LEU A 68 25.78 5.23 -6.50
N SER A 69 26.61 5.44 -7.54
CA SER A 69 28.06 5.34 -7.41
C SER A 69 28.57 6.32 -6.35
N GLY A 70 29.35 5.83 -5.39
CA GLY A 70 29.86 6.60 -4.26
C GLY A 70 28.89 6.77 -3.08
N PHE A 71 27.57 6.57 -3.26
CA PHE A 71 26.58 6.76 -2.21
C PHE A 71 26.05 5.45 -1.59
N GLY A 72 26.10 4.35 -2.33
CA GLY A 72 25.63 3.05 -1.84
C GLY A 72 24.17 2.75 -2.21
N THR A 73 23.46 2.05 -1.32
CA THR A 73 22.10 1.59 -1.56
C THR A 73 21.07 2.62 -1.08
N ILE A 74 20.22 3.06 -2.00
CA ILE A 74 19.15 4.00 -1.74
C ILE A 74 17.81 3.27 -1.95
N ILE A 75 16.91 3.47 -1.02
CA ILE A 75 15.51 3.03 -1.10
C ILE A 75 14.60 4.24 -1.21
N THR A 76 13.45 4.06 -1.84
CA THR A 76 12.36 5.05 -1.80
C THR A 76 11.07 4.38 -1.34
N GLY A 77 10.19 5.20 -0.77
CA GLY A 77 8.87 4.79 -0.33
C GLY A 77 8.09 5.96 0.25
N THR A 78 6.85 5.72 0.64
CA THR A 78 6.05 6.67 1.41
C THR A 78 6.00 6.23 2.86
N LEU A 79 6.43 7.09 3.79
CA LEU A 79 6.32 6.81 5.22
C LEU A 79 4.84 6.80 5.61
N VAL A 80 4.32 5.65 5.99
CA VAL A 80 2.87 5.48 6.24
C VAL A 80 2.47 5.79 7.68
N SER A 81 3.42 5.73 8.62
CA SER A 81 3.22 6.07 10.04
C SER A 81 4.53 6.50 10.67
N GLY A 82 4.46 7.29 11.76
CA GLY A 82 5.57 7.66 12.62
C GLY A 82 6.53 8.67 12.02
N THR A 83 7.69 8.78 12.65
CA THR A 83 8.82 9.66 12.27
C THR A 83 10.09 8.83 12.18
N ILE A 84 10.93 9.09 11.19
CA ILE A 84 12.26 8.48 11.03
C ILE A 84 13.31 9.58 11.08
N THR A 85 14.36 9.37 11.88
CA THR A 85 15.53 10.26 12.02
C THR A 85 16.79 9.60 11.47
N LYS A 86 17.84 10.40 11.24
CA LYS A 86 19.15 9.87 10.78
C LYS A 86 19.83 8.96 11.81
N GLU A 87 19.53 9.15 13.08
CA GLU A 87 20.14 8.40 14.19
C GLU A 87 19.48 7.01 14.38
N ASP A 88 18.34 6.78 13.72
CA ASP A 88 17.61 5.53 13.89
C ASP A 88 18.35 4.33 13.30
N THR A 89 18.27 3.24 14.03
CA THR A 89 18.56 1.91 13.50
C THR A 89 17.24 1.24 13.20
N LEU A 90 17.04 0.84 11.94
CA LEU A 90 15.82 0.22 11.48
C LEU A 90 16.09 -1.21 11.02
N GLN A 91 15.05 -2.02 10.99
CA GLN A 91 15.09 -3.39 10.49
C GLN A 91 14.26 -3.49 9.20
N MET A 92 14.78 -4.24 8.26
CA MET A 92 14.12 -4.54 7.01
C MET A 92 13.34 -5.84 7.12
N TYR A 93 12.05 -5.78 6.93
CA TYR A 93 11.13 -6.92 6.95
C TYR A 93 10.71 -7.32 5.54
N PRO A 94 10.53 -8.63 5.23
CA PRO A 94 10.73 -9.79 6.11
C PRO A 94 12.17 -10.26 6.23
N VAL A 95 13.15 -9.58 5.64
CA VAL A 95 14.57 -10.00 5.53
C VAL A 95 15.23 -10.17 6.92
N GLY A 96 14.78 -9.43 7.94
CA GLY A 96 15.32 -9.49 9.29
C GLY A 96 16.63 -8.72 9.49
N LYS A 97 17.09 -7.96 8.48
CA LYS A 97 18.39 -7.28 8.52
C LYS A 97 18.28 -5.88 9.10
N GLU A 98 19.10 -5.58 10.10
CA GLU A 98 19.25 -4.23 10.62
C GLU A 98 20.09 -3.35 9.68
N CYS A 99 19.68 -2.11 9.52
CA CYS A 99 20.32 -1.10 8.71
C CYS A 99 20.33 0.26 9.40
N LYS A 100 21.41 1.01 9.18
CA LYS A 100 21.58 2.37 9.66
C LYS A 100 21.33 3.35 8.52
N ILE A 101 20.79 4.50 8.87
CA ILE A 101 20.50 5.58 7.94
C ILE A 101 21.74 6.45 7.76
N ARG A 102 22.14 6.70 6.52
CA ARG A 102 23.22 7.67 6.19
C ARG A 102 22.67 9.04 5.89
N SER A 103 21.60 9.10 5.10
CA SER A 103 20.92 10.34 4.75
C SER A 103 19.47 10.09 4.45
N ILE A 104 18.66 11.13 4.64
CA ILE A 104 17.25 11.18 4.33
C ILE A 104 17.03 12.34 3.38
N GLN A 105 16.29 12.12 2.29
CA GLN A 105 15.88 13.17 1.36
C GLN A 105 14.36 13.19 1.23
N VAL A 106 13.79 14.38 1.29
CA VAL A 106 12.37 14.66 1.07
C VAL A 106 12.30 15.77 0.03
N HIS A 107 11.57 15.52 -1.06
CA HIS A 107 11.45 16.46 -2.20
C HIS A 107 12.79 16.90 -2.80
N GLY A 108 13.81 16.01 -2.78
CA GLY A 108 15.15 16.31 -3.31
C GLY A 108 16.07 17.06 -2.36
N GLU A 109 15.61 17.42 -1.18
CA GLU A 109 16.39 18.11 -0.14
C GLU A 109 16.82 17.17 0.98
N ASP A 110 18.04 17.32 1.46
CA ASP A 110 18.53 16.60 2.64
C ASP A 110 17.83 17.07 3.91
N LYS A 111 17.30 16.11 4.67
CA LYS A 111 16.59 16.37 5.94
C LYS A 111 17.23 15.55 7.07
N LYS A 112 17.08 16.02 8.31
CA LYS A 112 17.49 15.25 9.51
C LYS A 112 16.47 14.18 9.86
N GLU A 113 15.20 14.43 9.54
CA GLU A 113 14.05 13.59 9.86
C GLU A 113 12.99 13.66 8.76
N CYS A 114 12.10 12.68 8.73
CA CYS A 114 10.95 12.64 7.85
C CYS A 114 9.72 12.09 8.59
N TYR A 115 8.53 12.45 8.10
CA TYR A 115 7.26 12.23 8.77
C TYR A 115 6.30 11.39 7.94
N ALA A 116 5.34 10.76 8.61
CA ALA A 116 4.24 10.06 7.97
C ALA A 116 3.53 10.93 6.93
N GLY A 117 3.21 10.36 5.77
CA GLY A 117 2.63 11.04 4.61
C GLY A 117 3.68 11.48 3.58
N GLN A 118 4.95 11.62 3.95
CA GLN A 118 6.00 12.07 3.03
C GLN A 118 6.54 10.93 2.17
N ARG A 119 6.80 11.24 0.89
CA ARG A 119 7.61 10.41 0.02
C ARG A 119 9.09 10.70 0.29
N VAL A 120 9.84 9.65 0.63
CA VAL A 120 11.21 9.79 1.08
C VAL A 120 12.17 8.91 0.30
N ALA A 121 13.42 9.37 0.20
CA ALA A 121 14.56 8.56 -0.23
C ALA A 121 15.52 8.41 0.97
N ILE A 122 15.88 7.18 1.31
CA ILE A 122 16.77 6.86 2.41
C ILE A 122 18.00 6.13 1.89
N ASN A 123 19.17 6.68 2.17
CA ASN A 123 20.44 6.00 1.94
C ASN A 123 20.75 5.11 3.14
N LEU A 124 20.88 3.81 2.89
CA LEU A 124 21.14 2.80 3.91
C LEU A 124 22.61 2.37 3.91
N SER A 125 23.17 2.19 5.09
CA SER A 125 24.48 1.54 5.27
C SER A 125 24.30 0.04 5.53
N ASN A 126 25.35 -0.73 5.21
CA ASN A 126 25.46 -2.18 5.47
C ASN A 126 24.44 -3.07 4.73
N VAL A 127 23.73 -2.54 3.71
CA VAL A 127 22.77 -3.29 2.92
C VAL A 127 23.11 -3.17 1.45
N LYS A 128 23.14 -4.30 0.74
CA LYS A 128 23.35 -4.33 -0.71
C LYS A 128 22.01 -4.37 -1.42
N LYS A 129 21.91 -3.73 -2.60
CA LYS A 129 20.68 -3.73 -3.43
C LYS A 129 20.06 -5.12 -3.60
N LYS A 130 20.88 -6.18 -3.80
CA LYS A 130 20.41 -7.55 -4.00
C LYS A 130 19.71 -8.16 -2.77
N GLU A 131 19.87 -7.57 -1.58
CA GLU A 131 19.27 -8.02 -0.33
C GLU A 131 17.89 -7.38 -0.09
N ILE A 132 17.51 -6.39 -0.91
CA ILE A 132 16.27 -5.64 -0.80
C ILE A 132 15.40 -5.95 -2.01
N LYS A 133 14.17 -6.38 -1.76
CA LYS A 133 13.13 -6.51 -2.78
C LYS A 133 12.11 -5.39 -2.63
N ARG A 134 11.43 -5.02 -3.72
CA ARG A 134 10.18 -4.26 -3.63
C ARG A 134 9.21 -5.05 -2.73
N GLY A 135 8.46 -4.37 -1.88
CA GLY A 135 7.59 -5.04 -0.91
C GLY A 135 8.19 -5.23 0.47
N CYS A 136 9.53 -5.09 0.62
CA CYS A 136 10.13 -4.98 1.96
C CYS A 136 9.59 -3.75 2.69
N VAL A 137 9.55 -3.84 4.02
CA VAL A 137 9.13 -2.75 4.91
C VAL A 137 10.29 -2.40 5.83
N LEU A 138 10.60 -1.11 5.93
CA LEU A 138 11.56 -0.59 6.90
C LEU A 138 10.81 -0.10 8.15
N ALA A 139 11.16 -0.61 9.32
CA ALA A 139 10.53 -0.28 10.59
C ALA A 139 11.53 -0.52 11.75
N PRO A 140 11.26 -0.05 12.98
CA PRO A 140 12.15 -0.32 14.11
C PRO A 140 12.36 -1.83 14.37
N PRO A 141 13.51 -2.24 14.92
CA PRO A 141 13.77 -3.63 15.27
C PRO A 141 12.66 -4.19 16.16
N ASN A 142 12.24 -5.43 15.88
CA ASN A 142 11.21 -6.17 16.62
C ASN A 142 9.82 -5.51 16.64
N SER A 143 9.56 -4.52 15.79
CA SER A 143 8.27 -3.82 15.71
C SER A 143 7.25 -4.53 14.81
N MET A 144 7.68 -5.47 14.00
CA MET A 144 6.85 -6.30 13.12
C MET A 144 7.28 -7.77 13.23
N LYS A 145 6.38 -8.65 12.86
CA LYS A 145 6.67 -10.09 12.73
C LYS A 145 6.49 -10.51 11.28
N ASN A 146 7.36 -11.41 10.83
CA ASN A 146 7.17 -12.09 9.57
C ASN A 146 6.12 -13.19 9.76
N THR A 147 5.33 -13.40 8.74
CA THR A 147 4.30 -14.45 8.76
C THR A 147 4.02 -14.96 7.34
N ASP A 148 3.67 -16.20 7.25
CA ASP A 148 3.12 -16.88 6.07
C ASP A 148 1.62 -17.21 6.20
N LEU A 149 1.01 -16.80 7.35
CA LEU A 149 -0.42 -17.00 7.62
C LEU A 149 -1.07 -15.68 8.04
N LEU A 150 -2.23 -15.38 7.43
CA LEU A 150 -3.02 -14.21 7.76
C LEU A 150 -4.50 -14.59 7.88
N ASP A 151 -5.13 -14.24 8.99
CA ASP A 151 -6.59 -14.23 9.05
C ASP A 151 -7.09 -12.85 8.65
N VAL A 152 -8.01 -12.82 7.70
CA VAL A 152 -8.50 -11.59 7.08
C VAL A 152 -10.03 -11.58 6.98
N LYS A 153 -10.61 -10.37 6.93
CA LYS A 153 -11.95 -10.18 6.39
C LYS A 153 -11.80 -9.76 4.93
N LEU A 154 -12.34 -10.55 4.03
CA LEU A 154 -12.27 -10.33 2.59
C LEU A 154 -13.67 -9.98 2.06
N ASN A 155 -13.77 -8.96 1.22
CA ASN A 155 -14.96 -8.57 0.51
C ASN A 155 -14.71 -8.82 -0.98
N VAL A 156 -15.58 -9.57 -1.63
CA VAL A 156 -15.56 -9.80 -3.08
C VAL A 156 -16.32 -8.65 -3.74
N LEU A 157 -15.79 -8.10 -4.82
CA LEU A 157 -16.43 -7.02 -5.56
C LEU A 157 -17.74 -7.50 -6.21
N ASP A 158 -18.74 -6.64 -6.27
CA ASP A 158 -20.00 -6.91 -6.99
C ASP A 158 -19.76 -7.22 -8.47
N SER A 159 -18.77 -6.54 -9.06
CA SER A 159 -18.35 -6.73 -10.46
C SER A 159 -17.56 -8.01 -10.72
N SER A 160 -17.23 -8.79 -9.68
CA SER A 160 -16.50 -10.05 -9.87
C SER A 160 -17.40 -11.05 -10.63
N VAL A 161 -16.86 -11.63 -11.69
CA VAL A 161 -17.55 -12.67 -12.46
C VAL A 161 -17.31 -14.09 -11.89
N ARG A 162 -16.46 -14.21 -10.88
CA ARG A 162 -16.04 -15.50 -10.33
C ARG A 162 -16.26 -15.55 -8.82
N ILE A 163 -16.63 -16.73 -8.38
CA ILE A 163 -16.80 -17.09 -6.97
C ILE A 163 -15.45 -17.48 -6.38
N LEU A 164 -15.17 -17.06 -5.16
CA LEU A 164 -13.99 -17.50 -4.39
C LEU A 164 -14.34 -18.80 -3.66
N THR A 165 -13.55 -19.84 -3.91
CA THR A 165 -13.68 -21.15 -3.27
C THR A 165 -12.41 -21.52 -2.49
N ASN A 166 -12.50 -22.55 -1.66
CA ASN A 166 -11.37 -23.06 -0.90
C ASN A 166 -10.16 -23.42 -1.79
N HIS A 167 -8.97 -23.14 -1.28
CA HIS A 167 -7.67 -23.39 -1.93
C HIS A 167 -7.43 -22.62 -3.23
N THR A 168 -8.30 -21.64 -3.56
CA THR A 168 -8.06 -20.75 -4.70
C THR A 168 -6.72 -20.05 -4.53
N ARG A 169 -5.89 -20.08 -5.58
CA ARG A 169 -4.60 -19.41 -5.62
C ARG A 169 -4.78 -17.97 -6.07
N LEU A 170 -4.22 -17.04 -5.31
CA LEU A 170 -4.40 -15.60 -5.48
C LEU A 170 -3.07 -14.87 -5.46
N HIS A 171 -3.03 -13.71 -6.11
CA HIS A 171 -2.06 -12.66 -5.82
C HIS A 171 -2.59 -11.81 -4.67
N PHE A 172 -1.80 -11.64 -3.64
CA PHE A 172 -2.06 -10.76 -2.50
C PHE A 172 -1.21 -9.51 -2.61
N PHE A 173 -1.84 -8.35 -2.54
CA PHE A 173 -1.18 -7.05 -2.62
C PHE A 173 -1.42 -6.26 -1.33
N THR A 174 -0.36 -5.82 -0.68
CA THR A 174 -0.44 -4.92 0.47
C THR A 174 0.75 -3.96 0.48
N GLY A 175 0.51 -2.67 0.69
CA GLY A 175 1.55 -1.64 0.55
C GLY A 175 2.20 -1.70 -0.82
N THR A 176 3.48 -2.09 -0.87
CA THR A 176 4.27 -2.26 -2.11
C THR A 176 4.56 -3.72 -2.42
N SER A 177 4.08 -4.65 -1.58
CA SER A 177 4.31 -6.08 -1.68
C SER A 177 3.30 -6.76 -2.59
N GLU A 178 3.77 -7.74 -3.34
CA GLU A 178 2.98 -8.71 -4.10
C GLU A 178 3.49 -10.10 -3.76
N VAL A 179 2.62 -10.97 -3.23
CA VAL A 179 2.95 -12.35 -2.86
C VAL A 179 1.81 -13.28 -3.27
N LEU A 180 2.15 -14.47 -3.73
CA LEU A 180 1.15 -15.50 -4.01
C LEU A 180 0.67 -16.13 -2.70
N CYS A 181 -0.62 -16.46 -2.66
CA CYS A 181 -1.23 -17.12 -1.52
C CYS A 181 -2.33 -18.10 -1.95
N ARG A 182 -2.80 -18.89 -1.00
CA ARG A 182 -4.00 -19.72 -1.12
C ARG A 182 -5.02 -19.30 -0.07
N ALA A 183 -6.27 -19.16 -0.52
CA ALA A 183 -7.38 -18.84 0.36
C ALA A 183 -7.95 -20.11 1.00
N VAL A 184 -8.13 -20.09 2.32
CA VAL A 184 -8.89 -21.10 3.09
C VAL A 184 -10.07 -20.37 3.73
N LEU A 185 -11.27 -20.71 3.32
CA LEU A 185 -12.50 -20.09 3.83
C LEU A 185 -12.80 -20.65 5.23
N LEU A 186 -13.14 -19.77 6.18
CA LEU A 186 -13.29 -20.16 7.58
C LEU A 186 -14.76 -20.27 8.02
N ASP A 187 -15.65 -19.53 7.40
CA ASP A 187 -17.05 -19.40 7.80
C ASP A 187 -18.07 -19.78 6.70
N LYS A 188 -17.59 -20.03 5.48
CA LYS A 188 -18.41 -20.35 4.31
C LYS A 188 -17.69 -21.37 3.43
N GLU A 189 -18.43 -22.04 2.54
CA GLU A 189 -17.84 -22.89 1.50
C GLU A 189 -17.38 -22.10 0.28
N GLU A 190 -18.05 -20.99 0.01
CA GLU A 190 -17.74 -20.08 -1.10
C GLU A 190 -18.10 -18.62 -0.74
N ILE A 191 -17.49 -17.66 -1.42
CA ILE A 191 -17.81 -16.24 -1.33
C ILE A 191 -18.08 -15.72 -2.74
N GLY A 192 -19.35 -15.34 -2.98
CA GLY A 192 -19.82 -14.81 -4.27
C GLY A 192 -19.59 -13.32 -4.43
N PRO A 193 -19.89 -12.76 -5.63
CA PRO A 193 -19.86 -11.32 -5.88
C PRO A 193 -20.72 -10.54 -4.86
N GLY A 194 -20.19 -9.42 -4.36
CA GLY A 194 -20.84 -8.59 -3.35
C GLY A 194 -20.81 -9.15 -1.92
N GLU A 195 -20.34 -10.36 -1.73
CA GLU A 195 -20.29 -10.99 -0.42
C GLU A 195 -18.97 -10.74 0.31
N SER A 196 -19.00 -10.95 1.61
CA SER A 196 -17.80 -10.97 2.45
C SER A 196 -17.71 -12.23 3.30
N GLY A 197 -16.50 -12.62 3.68
CA GLY A 197 -16.24 -13.77 4.53
C GLY A 197 -14.92 -13.64 5.28
N TYR A 198 -14.73 -14.56 6.24
CA TYR A 198 -13.45 -14.72 6.94
C TYR A 198 -12.60 -15.74 6.21
N VAL A 199 -11.36 -15.37 5.93
CA VAL A 199 -10.44 -16.16 5.13
C VAL A 199 -9.09 -16.22 5.80
N GLN A 200 -8.50 -17.41 5.87
CA GLN A 200 -7.09 -17.58 6.16
C GLN A 200 -6.32 -17.59 4.84
N LEU A 201 -5.43 -16.62 4.67
CA LEU A 201 -4.52 -16.58 3.53
C LEU A 201 -3.20 -17.26 3.90
N ARG A 202 -2.85 -18.31 3.17
CA ARG A 202 -1.59 -19.04 3.29
C ARG A 202 -0.64 -18.54 2.21
N MET A 203 0.35 -17.78 2.63
CA MET A 203 1.30 -17.11 1.75
C MET A 203 2.36 -18.08 1.24
N GLU A 204 2.83 -17.91 0.02
CA GLU A 204 3.94 -18.70 -0.55
C GLU A 204 5.32 -18.12 -0.17
N GLU A 205 5.38 -16.88 0.30
CA GLU A 205 6.56 -16.22 0.88
C GLU A 205 6.14 -15.46 2.15
N GLU A 206 7.06 -15.28 3.10
CA GLU A 206 6.81 -14.46 4.28
C GLU A 206 6.52 -13.01 3.93
N VAL A 207 5.55 -12.43 4.62
CA VAL A 207 5.18 -11.02 4.55
C VAL A 207 5.27 -10.37 5.93
N ALA A 208 5.41 -9.04 5.94
CA ALA A 208 5.37 -8.25 7.15
C ALA A 208 4.18 -7.30 7.09
N VAL A 209 3.13 -7.65 7.80
CA VAL A 209 1.88 -6.88 7.89
C VAL A 209 1.47 -6.69 9.34
N ARG A 210 0.54 -5.79 9.58
CA ARG A 210 -0.08 -5.54 10.89
C ARG A 210 -1.59 -5.72 10.81
N ARG A 211 -2.21 -5.94 11.96
CA ARG A 211 -3.66 -5.86 12.09
C ARG A 211 -4.16 -4.49 11.59
N GLY A 212 -5.21 -4.50 10.79
CA GLY A 212 -5.77 -3.31 10.18
C GLY A 212 -5.18 -2.91 8.83
N ASP A 213 -4.11 -3.59 8.37
CA ASP A 213 -3.57 -3.35 7.03
C ASP A 213 -4.61 -3.71 5.96
N LYS A 214 -4.74 -2.84 4.99
CA LYS A 214 -5.57 -3.06 3.81
C LYS A 214 -4.84 -3.89 2.78
N PHE A 215 -5.58 -4.72 2.06
CA PHE A 215 -5.03 -5.52 0.98
C PHE A 215 -6.03 -5.62 -0.19
N VAL A 216 -5.50 -5.99 -1.34
CA VAL A 216 -6.25 -6.34 -2.54
C VAL A 216 -5.86 -7.76 -2.94
N VAL A 217 -6.80 -8.53 -3.47
CA VAL A 217 -6.54 -9.85 -4.05
C VAL A 217 -6.99 -9.93 -5.50
N ARG A 218 -6.19 -10.65 -6.29
CA ARG A 218 -6.46 -10.93 -7.69
C ARG A 218 -6.36 -12.43 -7.94
N PHE A 219 -7.14 -12.93 -8.88
CA PHE A 219 -6.98 -14.32 -9.33
C PHE A 219 -5.60 -14.55 -9.93
N TYR A 220 -5.06 -15.76 -9.74
CA TYR A 220 -3.77 -16.14 -10.30
C TYR A 220 -3.78 -16.10 -11.82
N SER A 221 -4.84 -16.63 -12.45
CA SER A 221 -4.99 -16.63 -13.90
C SER A 221 -6.47 -16.81 -14.30
N PRO A 222 -7.01 -15.95 -15.17
CA PRO A 222 -6.48 -14.65 -15.55
C PRO A 222 -6.34 -13.71 -14.35
N MET A 223 -5.43 -12.71 -14.43
CA MET A 223 -5.17 -11.78 -13.34
C MET A 223 -6.27 -10.72 -13.27
N GLU A 224 -7.38 -11.05 -12.61
CA GLU A 224 -8.54 -10.17 -12.38
C GLU A 224 -8.65 -9.81 -10.91
N THR A 225 -8.92 -8.54 -10.61
CA THR A 225 -9.19 -8.10 -9.24
C THR A 225 -10.52 -8.65 -8.80
N ILE A 226 -10.53 -9.40 -7.70
CA ILE A 226 -11.76 -10.01 -7.17
C ILE A 226 -12.25 -9.33 -5.92
N GLY A 227 -11.37 -8.63 -5.22
CA GLY A 227 -11.76 -8.03 -3.96
C GLY A 227 -10.57 -7.52 -3.18
N GLY A 228 -10.85 -7.23 -1.93
CA GLY A 228 -9.88 -6.78 -0.96
C GLY A 228 -10.45 -6.83 0.45
N GLY A 229 -9.68 -6.34 1.40
CA GLY A 229 -10.15 -6.41 2.77
C GLY A 229 -9.16 -5.86 3.78
N VAL A 230 -9.25 -6.37 4.98
CA VAL A 230 -8.43 -5.96 6.12
C VAL A 230 -7.84 -7.18 6.83
N VAL A 231 -6.58 -7.07 7.22
CA VAL A 231 -5.90 -8.07 8.05
C VAL A 231 -6.44 -8.00 9.48
N LEU A 232 -6.98 -9.10 9.97
CA LEU A 232 -7.52 -9.23 11.33
C LEU A 232 -6.46 -9.74 12.30
N GLU A 233 -5.74 -10.79 11.89
CA GLU A 233 -4.67 -11.37 12.69
C GLU A 233 -3.50 -11.79 11.80
N PRO A 234 -2.35 -11.12 11.92
CA PRO A 234 -1.11 -11.61 11.35
C PRO A 234 -0.53 -12.69 12.25
N ASN A 235 -0.19 -13.85 11.67
CA ASN A 235 0.34 -15.02 12.38
C ASN A 235 -0.67 -15.67 13.36
N PRO A 236 -1.86 -16.07 12.88
CA PRO A 236 -2.84 -16.80 13.69
C PRO A 236 -2.25 -18.11 14.23
N LYS A 237 -2.77 -18.57 15.38
CA LYS A 237 -2.33 -19.80 16.06
C LYS A 237 -3.02 -21.02 15.46
#